data_36fc37e664c242f4b2948881263e92b2
#
_entry.id   36fc37e664c242f4b2948881263e92b2
#
_cell.length_a   1.000
_cell.length_b   1.000
_cell.length_c   1.000
_cell.angle_alpha   90.00
_cell.angle_beta   90.00
_cell.angle_gamma   90.00
#
_symmetry.space_group_name_H-M   'P 1'
#
loop_
_entity.id
_entity.type
_entity.pdbx_description
1 polymer ?
#
loop_
_entity_poly.entity_id
_entity_poly.type
_entity_poly.pdbx_seq_one_letter_code
_entity_poly.pdbx_strand_id
1 'polypeptide(L)'
;MSTREYKIVEPSPADLPREFQARALRKRVLQAIAALAVLVLIFLLAPGLGDVRDKLEGADPGWLVLAALLEGLSFGSYLVMFGPIFCTGLGRRRSWQIGGSELAMGSLIPASGAGGLALGAWVLHRGGMDGQRIGRRSVAFFLIKSGVNFLAVAVLGTVMALGLVGPHLSLWLTALPAALAALAIGAVVALPRLGPGHDPGSEASRVRRAVYATRRAVIDGAAEARTILRSGDRRVLAGSVGYWAFDNAVLWATFHAFGLSPAITIVLMGYLIGQLGGLLPIPGGIGGIDGGLIGTLIVYGAPAAGTAAAVLAYRVILFWLPLVVGGIAFTALRRDMPGSYEFASCAHAIAAQSA
;
A
#
# COMPACT_ATOMS: atom_id res chain seq x y z
N MET A 1 -17.63 -39.30 -24.15
CA MET A 1 -16.97 -38.06 -23.70
C MET A 1 -18.08 -37.11 -23.24
N SER A 2 -18.34 -37.07 -21.94
CA SER A 2 -19.40 -36.22 -21.36
C SER A 2 -18.83 -34.86 -21.09
N THR A 3 -19.25 -33.85 -21.84
CA THR A 3 -19.01 -32.43 -21.58
C THR A 3 -19.74 -32.08 -20.28
N ARG A 4 -19.00 -31.97 -19.17
CA ARG A 4 -19.55 -31.37 -17.96
C ARG A 4 -19.79 -29.87 -18.25
N GLU A 5 -21.06 -29.53 -18.49
CA GLU A 5 -21.53 -28.15 -18.45
C GLU A 5 -21.25 -27.59 -17.06
N TYR A 6 -20.24 -26.76 -16.96
CA TYR A 6 -20.03 -25.94 -15.75
C TYR A 6 -21.18 -24.93 -15.67
N LYS A 7 -22.18 -25.25 -14.87
CA LYS A 7 -23.24 -24.30 -14.51
C LYS A 7 -22.60 -23.12 -13.76
N ILE A 8 -22.43 -22.02 -14.46
CA ILE A 8 -21.96 -20.76 -13.85
C ILE A 8 -23.08 -20.30 -12.93
N VAL A 9 -22.88 -20.45 -11.63
CA VAL A 9 -23.79 -19.89 -10.61
C VAL A 9 -23.62 -18.39 -10.63
N GLU A 10 -24.64 -17.66 -11.09
CA GLU A 10 -24.65 -16.20 -11.03
C GLU A 10 -24.48 -15.75 -9.56
N PRO A 11 -23.45 -14.96 -9.24
CA PRO A 11 -23.23 -14.52 -7.86
C PRO A 11 -24.27 -13.48 -7.46
N SER A 12 -25.12 -13.84 -6.51
CA SER A 12 -26.02 -12.90 -5.86
C SER A 12 -25.24 -11.82 -5.08
N PRO A 13 -25.74 -10.58 -4.95
CA PRO A 13 -25.18 -9.55 -4.05
C PRO A 13 -25.04 -10.02 -2.60
N ALA A 14 -25.79 -11.05 -2.20
CA ALA A 14 -25.70 -11.69 -0.89
C ALA A 14 -24.40 -12.50 -0.70
N ASP A 15 -23.65 -12.79 -1.79
CA ASP A 15 -22.43 -13.60 -1.75
C ASP A 15 -21.16 -12.81 -1.42
N LEU A 16 -21.24 -11.49 -1.28
CA LEU A 16 -20.13 -10.69 -0.79
C LEU A 16 -19.78 -11.04 0.67
N PRO A 17 -18.50 -11.27 1.01
CA PRO A 17 -18.10 -11.46 2.40
C PRO A 17 -18.67 -10.34 3.28
N ARG A 18 -19.06 -10.68 4.51
CA ARG A 18 -19.77 -9.77 5.41
C ARG A 18 -19.05 -8.44 5.60
N GLU A 19 -17.73 -8.44 5.54
CA GLU A 19 -16.88 -7.26 5.67
C GLU A 19 -17.04 -6.26 4.52
N PHE A 20 -17.47 -6.71 3.34
CA PHE A 20 -17.64 -5.89 2.13
C PHE A 20 -19.11 -5.57 1.81
N GLN A 21 -20.01 -5.97 2.68
CA GLN A 21 -21.43 -5.61 2.55
C GLN A 21 -21.65 -4.12 2.84
N ALA A 22 -22.62 -3.50 2.16
CA ALA A 22 -22.88 -2.06 2.26
C ALA A 22 -23.07 -1.55 3.71
N ARG A 23 -23.70 -2.37 4.58
CA ARG A 23 -23.90 -2.01 6.01
C ARG A 23 -22.59 -1.95 6.78
N ALA A 24 -21.69 -2.92 6.56
CA ALA A 24 -20.37 -2.95 7.20
C ALA A 24 -19.49 -1.81 6.71
N LEU A 25 -19.49 -1.55 5.39
CA LEU A 25 -18.74 -0.46 4.78
C LEU A 25 -19.21 0.90 5.26
N ARG A 26 -20.53 1.14 5.31
CA ARG A 26 -21.10 2.38 5.86
C ARG A 26 -20.66 2.62 7.31
N LYS A 27 -20.69 1.58 8.15
CA LYS A 27 -20.20 1.67 9.53
C LYS A 27 -18.72 2.06 9.58
N ARG A 28 -17.87 1.46 8.75
CA ARG A 28 -16.44 1.76 8.70
C ARG A 28 -16.15 3.16 8.17
N VAL A 29 -16.86 3.60 7.12
CA VAL A 29 -16.78 4.98 6.64
C VAL A 29 -17.15 5.96 7.75
N LEU A 30 -18.24 5.74 8.46
CA LEU A 30 -18.62 6.58 9.58
C LEU A 30 -17.59 6.57 10.71
N GLN A 31 -17.02 5.42 11.03
CA GLN A 31 -15.92 5.32 12.01
C GLN A 31 -14.66 6.07 11.56
N ALA A 32 -14.29 5.98 10.28
CA ALA A 32 -13.17 6.71 9.72
C ALA A 32 -13.40 8.23 9.73
N ILE A 33 -14.61 8.67 9.35
CA ILE A 33 -15.02 10.07 9.44
C ILE A 33 -14.95 10.56 10.89
N ALA A 34 -15.48 9.79 11.84
CA ALA A 34 -15.47 10.14 13.25
C ALA A 34 -14.02 10.22 13.79
N ALA A 35 -13.17 9.25 13.45
CA ALA A 35 -11.77 9.25 13.86
C ALA A 35 -11.00 10.45 13.30
N LEU A 36 -11.22 10.78 12.01
CA LEU A 36 -10.63 11.97 11.41
C LEU A 36 -11.18 13.25 12.04
N ALA A 37 -12.48 13.33 12.30
CA ALA A 37 -13.08 14.47 12.97
C ALA A 37 -12.53 14.66 14.39
N VAL A 38 -12.33 13.57 15.15
CA VAL A 38 -11.69 13.61 16.47
C VAL A 38 -10.24 14.09 16.35
N LEU A 39 -9.49 13.60 15.39
CA LEU A 39 -8.11 14.04 15.15
C LEU A 39 -8.08 15.54 14.84
N VAL A 40 -8.89 16.00 13.91
CA VAL A 40 -9.01 17.43 13.58
C VAL A 40 -9.46 18.24 14.80
N LEU A 41 -10.40 17.73 15.57
CA LEU A 41 -10.90 18.42 16.78
C LEU A 41 -9.80 18.54 17.85
N ILE A 42 -8.98 17.51 18.02
CA ILE A 42 -7.80 17.56 18.91
C ILE A 42 -6.86 18.67 18.43
N PHE A 43 -6.54 18.73 17.13
CA PHE A 43 -5.68 19.79 16.58
C PHE A 43 -6.29 21.18 16.73
N LEU A 44 -7.62 21.30 16.66
CA LEU A 44 -8.31 22.58 16.77
C LEU A 44 -8.50 23.06 18.22
N LEU A 45 -8.65 22.16 19.19
CA LEU A 45 -9.05 22.49 20.55
C LEU A 45 -7.95 22.30 21.60
N ALA A 46 -6.92 21.46 21.32
CA ALA A 46 -5.89 21.17 22.31
C ALA A 46 -5.07 22.44 22.64
N PRO A 47 -4.89 22.75 23.92
CA PRO A 47 -4.02 23.84 24.34
C PRO A 47 -2.57 23.60 23.82
N GLY A 48 -1.93 24.66 23.35
CA GLY A 48 -0.56 24.58 22.79
C GLY A 48 -0.47 24.23 21.31
N LEU A 49 -1.58 24.01 20.61
CA LEU A 49 -1.62 23.79 19.16
C LEU A 49 -2.06 25.04 18.36
N GLY A 50 -1.99 26.24 18.98
CA GLY A 50 -2.29 27.50 18.31
C GLY A 50 -1.49 27.70 17.03
N ASP A 51 -0.17 27.48 17.10
CA ASP A 51 0.74 27.61 15.94
C ASP A 51 0.39 26.66 14.79
N VAL A 52 -0.15 25.48 15.08
CA VAL A 52 -0.61 24.52 14.04
C VAL A 52 -1.87 25.07 13.38
N ARG A 53 -2.77 25.67 14.14
CA ARG A 53 -4.01 26.27 13.66
C ARG A 53 -3.75 27.44 12.74
N ASP A 54 -2.88 28.36 13.16
CA ASP A 54 -2.47 29.52 12.35
C ASP A 54 -1.81 29.07 11.03
N LYS A 55 -1.04 27.98 11.08
CA LYS A 55 -0.47 27.37 9.88
C LYS A 55 -1.55 26.80 8.94
N LEU A 56 -2.58 26.12 9.46
CA LEU A 56 -3.66 25.58 8.64
C LEU A 56 -4.48 26.66 7.93
N GLU A 57 -4.71 27.80 8.60
CA GLU A 57 -5.40 28.94 8.01
C GLU A 57 -4.60 29.63 6.91
N GLY A 58 -3.27 29.62 7.01
CA GLY A 58 -2.35 30.19 6.02
C GLY A 58 -1.94 29.25 4.89
N ALA A 59 -2.60 28.10 4.72
CA ALA A 59 -2.23 27.12 3.71
C ALA A 59 -2.42 27.64 2.27
N ASP A 60 -1.42 27.49 1.42
CA ASP A 60 -1.52 27.81 -0.01
C ASP A 60 -2.34 26.73 -0.73
N PRO A 61 -3.54 27.09 -1.28
CA PRO A 61 -4.40 26.13 -1.95
C PRO A 61 -3.79 25.57 -3.23
N GLY A 62 -2.89 26.30 -3.90
CA GLY A 62 -2.23 25.84 -5.11
C GLY A 62 -1.39 24.58 -4.87
N TRP A 63 -0.64 24.56 -3.78
CA TRP A 63 0.13 23.39 -3.37
C TRP A 63 -0.74 22.21 -2.91
N LEU A 64 -1.89 22.50 -2.27
CA LEU A 64 -2.84 21.43 -1.90
C LEU A 64 -3.50 20.79 -3.11
N VAL A 65 -3.83 21.57 -4.14
CA VAL A 65 -4.32 21.05 -5.43
C VAL A 65 -3.24 20.20 -6.11
N LEU A 66 -1.98 20.68 -6.12
CA LEU A 66 -0.86 19.89 -6.65
C LEU A 66 -0.71 18.58 -5.88
N ALA A 67 -0.79 18.61 -4.56
CA ALA A 67 -0.74 17.41 -3.72
C ALA A 67 -1.85 16.41 -4.09
N ALA A 68 -3.08 16.87 -4.30
CA ALA A 68 -4.19 16.02 -4.74
C ALA A 68 -3.96 15.42 -6.15
N LEU A 69 -3.38 16.19 -7.08
CA LEU A 69 -3.03 15.69 -8.42
C LEU A 69 -1.91 14.62 -8.34
N LEU A 70 -0.91 14.85 -7.50
CA LEU A 70 0.18 13.90 -7.26
C LEU A 70 -0.36 12.59 -6.65
N GLU A 71 -1.32 12.67 -5.72
CA GLU A 71 -1.99 11.48 -5.20
C GLU A 71 -2.79 10.75 -6.28
N GLY A 72 -3.43 11.47 -7.19
CA GLY A 72 -4.07 10.87 -8.37
C GLY A 72 -3.08 10.10 -9.25
N LEU A 73 -1.85 10.63 -9.42
CA LEU A 73 -0.77 9.95 -10.14
C LEU A 73 -0.23 8.74 -9.37
N SER A 74 -0.11 8.84 -8.04
CA SER A 74 0.22 7.71 -7.15
C SER A 74 -0.80 6.58 -7.31
N PHE A 75 -2.09 6.90 -7.19
CA PHE A 75 -3.20 5.98 -7.44
C PHE A 75 -3.12 5.32 -8.82
N GLY A 76 -2.89 6.11 -9.88
CA GLY A 76 -2.71 5.62 -11.25
C GLY A 76 -1.53 4.67 -11.38
N SER A 77 -0.41 4.97 -10.73
CA SER A 77 0.81 4.14 -10.71
C SER A 77 0.55 2.78 -10.06
N TYR A 78 -0.24 2.74 -8.98
CA TYR A 78 -0.70 1.48 -8.38
C TYR A 78 -1.46 0.61 -9.38
N LEU A 79 -2.37 1.21 -10.16
CA LEU A 79 -3.15 0.48 -11.17
C LEU A 79 -2.29 -0.03 -12.33
N VAL A 80 -1.26 0.74 -12.72
CA VAL A 80 -0.32 0.35 -13.79
C VAL A 80 0.44 -0.92 -13.43
N MET A 81 0.88 -1.09 -12.19
CA MET A 81 1.58 -2.32 -11.76
C MET A 81 0.63 -3.47 -11.42
N PHE A 82 -0.64 -3.19 -11.09
CA PHE A 82 -1.59 -4.20 -10.65
C PHE A 82 -1.86 -5.28 -11.71
N GLY A 83 -2.26 -4.86 -12.92
CA GLY A 83 -2.59 -5.78 -14.00
C GLY A 83 -1.45 -6.75 -14.35
N PRO A 84 -0.24 -6.27 -14.69
CA PRO A 84 0.90 -7.14 -15.02
C PRO A 84 1.28 -8.12 -13.91
N ILE A 85 1.13 -7.73 -12.64
CA ILE A 85 1.48 -8.60 -11.51
C ILE A 85 0.45 -9.70 -11.34
N PHE A 86 -0.84 -9.39 -11.35
CA PHE A 86 -1.86 -10.41 -11.11
C PHE A 86 -2.22 -11.20 -12.38
N CYS A 87 -2.46 -10.51 -13.49
CA CYS A 87 -2.81 -11.14 -14.75
C CYS A 87 -2.56 -10.19 -15.93
N THR A 88 -1.66 -10.55 -16.83
CA THR A 88 -1.33 -9.75 -18.02
C THR A 88 -2.50 -9.57 -19.00
N GLY A 89 -3.48 -10.47 -18.97
CA GLY A 89 -4.73 -10.37 -19.74
C GLY A 89 -5.83 -9.53 -19.10
N LEU A 90 -5.58 -8.98 -17.89
CA LEU A 90 -6.56 -8.14 -17.23
C LEU A 90 -6.64 -6.78 -17.94
N GLY A 91 -7.77 -6.48 -18.55
CA GLY A 91 -7.99 -5.19 -19.23
C GLY A 91 -7.89 -4.00 -18.28
N ARG A 92 -7.57 -2.81 -18.80
CA ARG A 92 -7.40 -1.57 -17.99
C ARG A 92 -8.61 -1.28 -17.10
N ARG A 93 -9.83 -1.48 -17.61
CA ARG A 93 -11.09 -1.26 -16.87
C ARG A 93 -11.15 -2.18 -15.64
N ARG A 94 -10.82 -3.48 -15.77
CA ARG A 94 -10.84 -4.43 -14.66
C ARG A 94 -9.72 -4.17 -13.66
N SER A 95 -8.53 -3.83 -14.14
CA SER A 95 -7.42 -3.42 -13.25
C SER A 95 -7.82 -2.20 -12.41
N TRP A 96 -8.49 -1.20 -13.01
CA TRP A 96 -9.02 -0.05 -12.28
C TRP A 96 -10.10 -0.44 -11.27
N GLN A 97 -11.06 -1.27 -11.67
CA GLN A 97 -12.15 -1.70 -10.78
C GLN A 97 -11.61 -2.47 -9.57
N ILE A 98 -10.73 -3.44 -9.78
CA ILE A 98 -10.20 -4.29 -8.69
C ILE A 98 -9.17 -3.51 -7.88
N GLY A 99 -8.13 -2.99 -8.49
CA GLY A 99 -7.05 -2.28 -7.80
C GLY A 99 -7.51 -1.00 -7.11
N GLY A 100 -8.43 -0.23 -7.73
CA GLY A 100 -9.04 0.94 -7.09
C GLY A 100 -9.88 0.55 -5.88
N SER A 101 -10.67 -0.52 -5.99
CA SER A 101 -11.44 -1.05 -4.84
C SER A 101 -10.52 -1.53 -3.71
N GLU A 102 -9.38 -2.16 -4.04
CA GLU A 102 -8.38 -2.56 -3.04
C GLU A 102 -7.84 -1.36 -2.26
N LEU A 103 -7.48 -0.28 -2.95
CA LEU A 103 -6.97 0.93 -2.29
C LEU A 103 -8.02 1.54 -1.33
N ALA A 104 -9.28 1.67 -1.78
CA ALA A 104 -10.35 2.16 -0.94
C ALA A 104 -10.61 1.25 0.28
N MET A 105 -10.64 -0.06 0.07
CA MET A 105 -10.84 -1.01 1.17
C MET A 105 -9.64 -1.08 2.11
N GLY A 106 -8.42 -0.92 1.59
CA GLY A 106 -7.20 -0.83 2.39
C GLY A 106 -7.19 0.36 3.35
N SER A 107 -7.81 1.49 2.95
CA SER A 107 -7.98 2.65 3.81
C SER A 107 -9.05 2.43 4.90
N LEU A 108 -10.09 1.64 4.63
CA LEU A 108 -11.22 1.43 5.55
C LEU A 108 -11.04 0.24 6.49
N ILE A 109 -10.30 -0.78 6.08
CA ILE A 109 -10.17 -2.03 6.84
C ILE A 109 -8.84 -2.01 7.61
N PRO A 110 -8.89 -2.06 8.96
CA PRO A 110 -7.68 -2.17 9.75
C PRO A 110 -7.03 -3.52 9.48
N ALA A 111 -5.83 -3.51 9.00
CA ALA A 111 -4.88 -4.63 8.90
C ALA A 111 -3.76 -4.29 7.89
N SER A 112 -3.11 -3.13 8.03
CA SER A 112 -1.91 -2.78 7.24
C SER A 112 -2.06 -2.98 5.71
N GLY A 113 -3.24 -2.62 5.15
CA GLY A 113 -3.55 -2.81 3.73
C GLY A 113 -4.02 -4.23 3.34
N ALA A 114 -3.94 -5.22 4.24
CA ALA A 114 -4.39 -6.58 3.94
C ALA A 114 -5.90 -6.69 3.64
N GLY A 115 -6.72 -5.77 4.19
CA GLY A 115 -8.14 -5.73 3.90
C GLY A 115 -8.46 -5.43 2.44
N GLY A 116 -7.69 -4.56 1.79
CA GLY A 116 -7.80 -4.30 0.35
C GLY A 116 -7.41 -5.54 -0.46
N LEU A 117 -6.23 -6.11 -0.18
CA LEU A 117 -5.75 -7.33 -0.84
C LEU A 117 -6.75 -8.49 -0.72
N ALA A 118 -7.45 -8.61 0.42
CA ALA A 118 -8.48 -9.64 0.60
C ALA A 118 -9.66 -9.47 -0.37
N LEU A 119 -10.10 -8.23 -0.63
CA LEU A 119 -11.14 -7.97 -1.63
C LEU A 119 -10.66 -8.35 -3.04
N GLY A 120 -9.47 -7.90 -3.44
CA GLY A 120 -8.91 -8.23 -4.74
C GLY A 120 -8.72 -9.72 -4.92
N ALA A 121 -8.19 -10.41 -3.91
CA ALA A 121 -8.03 -11.87 -3.92
C ALA A 121 -9.37 -12.58 -4.08
N TRP A 122 -10.41 -12.13 -3.37
CA TRP A 122 -11.75 -12.69 -3.48
C TRP A 122 -12.34 -12.50 -4.88
N VAL A 123 -12.21 -11.30 -5.47
CA VAL A 123 -12.68 -11.00 -6.82
C VAL A 123 -11.94 -11.85 -7.87
N LEU A 124 -10.61 -11.93 -7.77
CA LEU A 124 -9.78 -12.72 -8.68
C LEU A 124 -10.10 -14.21 -8.59
N HIS A 125 -10.33 -14.73 -7.38
CA HIS A 125 -10.72 -16.12 -7.17
C HIS A 125 -12.08 -16.44 -7.79
N ARG A 126 -13.06 -15.56 -7.61
CA ARG A 126 -14.36 -15.68 -8.29
C ARG A 126 -14.25 -15.59 -9.81
N GLY A 127 -13.28 -14.84 -10.31
CA GLY A 127 -12.94 -14.78 -11.73
C GLY A 127 -12.23 -16.03 -12.27
N GLY A 128 -12.07 -17.08 -11.46
CA GLY A 128 -11.50 -18.38 -11.87
C GLY A 128 -9.99 -18.49 -11.65
N MET A 129 -9.33 -17.51 -10.98
CA MET A 129 -7.92 -17.62 -10.68
C MET A 129 -7.68 -18.55 -9.48
N ASP A 130 -6.68 -19.42 -9.59
CA ASP A 130 -6.29 -20.33 -8.51
C ASP A 130 -5.84 -19.58 -7.25
N GLY A 131 -6.32 -20.04 -6.08
CA GLY A 131 -6.05 -19.40 -4.79
C GLY A 131 -4.56 -19.38 -4.41
N GLN A 132 -3.80 -20.42 -4.75
CA GLN A 132 -2.37 -20.46 -4.47
C GLN A 132 -1.61 -19.42 -5.32
N ARG A 133 -2.02 -19.27 -6.59
CA ARG A 133 -1.47 -18.24 -7.47
C ARG A 133 -1.79 -16.84 -6.97
N ILE A 134 -3.04 -16.60 -6.55
CA ILE A 134 -3.43 -15.32 -5.96
C ILE A 134 -2.54 -15.02 -4.73
N GLY A 135 -2.37 -15.99 -3.83
CA GLY A 135 -1.55 -15.82 -2.64
C GLY A 135 -0.10 -15.45 -2.98
N ARG A 136 0.56 -16.20 -3.89
CA ARG A 136 1.93 -15.89 -4.34
C ARG A 136 2.03 -14.52 -4.98
N ARG A 137 1.09 -14.15 -5.85
CA ARG A 137 1.06 -12.85 -6.53
C ARG A 137 0.77 -11.70 -5.58
N SER A 138 -0.08 -11.89 -4.58
CA SER A 138 -0.33 -10.88 -3.53
C SER A 138 0.92 -10.61 -2.69
N VAL A 139 1.65 -11.65 -2.29
CA VAL A 139 2.93 -11.49 -1.58
C VAL A 139 3.96 -10.82 -2.49
N ALA A 140 4.08 -11.26 -3.75
CA ALA A 140 4.98 -10.64 -4.72
C ALA A 140 4.66 -9.16 -4.94
N PHE A 141 3.38 -8.81 -5.08
CA PHE A 141 2.91 -7.43 -5.21
C PHE A 141 3.33 -6.58 -4.00
N PHE A 142 3.11 -7.10 -2.79
CA PHE A 142 3.53 -6.42 -1.57
C PHE A 142 5.05 -6.22 -1.51
N LEU A 143 5.83 -7.25 -1.84
CA LEU A 143 7.30 -7.18 -1.84
C LEU A 143 7.84 -6.21 -2.90
N ILE A 144 7.28 -6.19 -4.10
CA ILE A 144 7.68 -5.25 -5.16
C ILE A 144 7.36 -3.81 -4.76
N LYS A 145 6.13 -3.57 -4.32
CA LYS A 145 5.67 -2.25 -3.87
C LYS A 145 6.49 -1.72 -2.70
N SER A 146 6.70 -2.55 -1.67
CA SER A 146 7.46 -2.16 -0.48
C SER A 146 8.97 -2.15 -0.72
N GLY A 147 9.47 -2.98 -1.64
CA GLY A 147 10.89 -3.08 -1.97
C GLY A 147 11.49 -1.77 -2.45
N VAL A 148 10.71 -0.94 -3.16
CA VAL A 148 11.15 0.41 -3.58
C VAL A 148 11.45 1.28 -2.36
N ASN A 149 10.61 1.23 -1.32
CA ASN A 149 10.83 1.95 -0.07
C ASN A 149 12.14 1.53 0.60
N PHE A 150 12.35 0.21 0.79
CA PHE A 150 13.56 -0.30 1.41
C PHE A 150 14.81 0.04 0.60
N LEU A 151 14.73 -0.06 -0.73
CA LEU A 151 15.83 0.32 -1.61
C LEU A 151 16.16 1.81 -1.49
N ALA A 152 15.14 2.67 -1.45
CA ALA A 152 15.31 4.10 -1.29
C ALA A 152 15.97 4.44 0.05
N VAL A 153 15.58 3.81 1.17
CA VAL A 153 16.25 3.98 2.47
C VAL A 153 17.70 3.53 2.40
N ALA A 154 17.96 2.34 1.85
CA ALA A 154 19.31 1.80 1.77
C ALA A 154 20.24 2.72 0.96
N VAL A 155 19.79 3.18 -0.19
CA VAL A 155 20.59 4.08 -1.06
C VAL A 155 20.71 5.46 -0.44
N LEU A 156 19.58 6.11 -0.11
CA LEU A 156 19.58 7.48 0.38
C LEU A 156 20.29 7.61 1.73
N GLY A 157 20.00 6.69 2.67
CA GLY A 157 20.65 6.70 3.97
C GLY A 157 22.16 6.47 3.88
N THR A 158 22.63 5.62 2.95
CA THR A 158 24.07 5.45 2.68
C THR A 158 24.68 6.71 2.11
N VAL A 159 24.05 7.33 1.11
CA VAL A 159 24.58 8.55 0.45
C VAL A 159 24.61 9.73 1.43
N MET A 160 23.60 9.84 2.33
CA MET A 160 23.60 10.83 3.41
C MET A 160 24.67 10.54 4.48
N ALA A 161 24.87 9.27 4.85
CA ALA A 161 25.91 8.88 5.80
C ALA A 161 27.33 9.17 5.30
N LEU A 162 27.53 9.12 3.98
CA LEU A 162 28.77 9.50 3.33
C LEU A 162 28.93 11.05 3.18
N GLY A 163 27.92 11.83 3.58
CA GLY A 163 27.93 13.28 3.47
C GLY A 163 27.83 13.82 2.04
N LEU A 164 27.38 12.99 1.08
CA LEU A 164 27.30 13.37 -0.35
C LEU A 164 26.06 14.21 -0.66
N VAL A 165 24.97 14.06 0.09
CA VAL A 165 23.71 14.78 -0.11
C VAL A 165 23.02 15.07 1.23
N GLY A 166 22.25 16.16 1.26
CA GLY A 166 21.43 16.55 2.42
C GLY A 166 22.24 17.14 3.59
N PRO A 167 21.58 17.41 4.71
CA PRO A 167 22.23 17.93 5.89
C PRO A 167 23.08 16.87 6.58
N HIS A 168 24.14 17.31 7.27
CA HIS A 168 24.96 16.42 8.09
C HIS A 168 24.17 15.98 9.34
N LEU A 169 23.74 14.74 9.33
CA LEU A 169 23.03 14.09 10.43
C LEU A 169 23.90 13.01 11.06
N SER A 170 23.54 12.62 12.29
CA SER A 170 24.24 11.53 12.96
C SER A 170 24.12 10.20 12.18
N LEU A 171 25.14 9.36 12.27
CA LEU A 171 25.14 8.03 11.61
C LEU A 171 23.99 7.14 12.09
N TRP A 172 23.46 7.34 13.29
CA TRP A 172 22.29 6.63 13.80
C TRP A 172 21.02 6.96 13.01
N LEU A 173 20.93 8.14 12.45
CA LEU A 173 19.78 8.57 11.66
C LEU A 173 19.92 8.26 10.16
N THR A 174 21.12 7.94 9.69
CA THR A 174 21.40 7.70 8.26
C THR A 174 21.89 6.29 7.99
N ALA A 175 23.04 5.89 8.56
CA ALA A 175 23.65 4.60 8.30
C ALA A 175 22.87 3.42 8.91
N LEU A 176 22.31 3.58 10.14
CA LEU A 176 21.57 2.49 10.78
C LEU A 176 20.28 2.12 10.00
N PRO A 177 19.39 3.07 9.64
CA PRO A 177 18.24 2.75 8.78
C PRO A 177 18.65 2.12 7.44
N ALA A 178 19.72 2.63 6.82
CA ALA A 178 20.24 2.08 5.57
C ALA A 178 20.70 0.63 5.72
N ALA A 179 21.45 0.32 6.78
CA ALA A 179 21.92 -1.04 7.06
C ALA A 179 20.75 -1.99 7.34
N LEU A 180 19.75 -1.56 8.12
CA LEU A 180 18.55 -2.37 8.40
C LEU A 180 17.75 -2.62 7.12
N ALA A 181 17.59 -1.62 6.26
CA ALA A 181 16.91 -1.77 4.97
C ALA A 181 17.67 -2.73 4.04
N ALA A 182 19.00 -2.60 3.96
CA ALA A 182 19.84 -3.51 3.18
C ALA A 182 19.77 -4.95 3.70
N LEU A 183 19.78 -5.14 5.02
CA LEU A 183 19.59 -6.46 5.64
C LEU A 183 18.22 -7.05 5.32
N ALA A 184 17.16 -6.25 5.38
CA ALA A 184 15.81 -6.71 5.05
C ALA A 184 15.71 -7.15 3.57
N ILE A 185 16.27 -6.36 2.64
CA ILE A 185 16.37 -6.73 1.23
C ILE A 185 17.17 -8.01 1.06
N GLY A 186 18.35 -8.11 1.68
CA GLY A 186 19.22 -9.28 1.64
C GLY A 186 18.51 -10.53 2.16
N ALA A 187 17.77 -10.41 3.27
CA ALA A 187 16.98 -11.49 3.83
C ALA A 187 15.91 -11.98 2.85
N VAL A 188 15.12 -11.08 2.25
CA VAL A 188 14.09 -11.44 1.26
C VAL A 188 14.71 -12.12 0.03
N VAL A 189 15.83 -11.63 -0.46
CA VAL A 189 16.55 -12.21 -1.62
C VAL A 189 17.16 -13.57 -1.29
N ALA A 190 17.65 -13.76 -0.06
CA ALA A 190 18.23 -15.01 0.40
C ALA A 190 17.20 -16.08 0.79
N LEU A 191 16.00 -15.65 1.21
CA LEU A 191 14.95 -16.53 1.76
C LEU A 191 14.59 -17.73 0.86
N PRO A 192 14.43 -17.57 -0.47
CA PRO A 192 14.16 -18.70 -1.37
C PRO A 192 15.24 -19.79 -1.36
N ARG A 193 16.50 -19.41 -1.03
CA ARG A 193 17.63 -20.36 -0.95
C ARG A 193 17.56 -21.26 0.30
N LEU A 194 16.88 -20.80 1.35
CA LEU A 194 16.76 -21.55 2.62
C LEU A 194 15.69 -22.65 2.58
N GLY A 195 14.84 -22.64 1.52
CA GLY A 195 13.72 -23.57 1.38
C GLY A 195 12.62 -23.39 2.45
N PRO A 196 11.47 -24.01 2.27
CA PRO A 196 10.32 -23.85 3.17
C PRO A 196 10.52 -24.55 4.54
N GLY A 197 11.53 -25.40 4.68
CA GLY A 197 11.73 -26.24 5.87
C GLY A 197 10.85 -27.50 5.82
N HIS A 198 10.90 -28.28 6.91
CA HIS A 198 10.09 -29.50 7.05
C HIS A 198 8.62 -29.15 7.29
N ASP A 199 7.72 -29.84 6.60
CA ASP A 199 6.29 -29.76 6.87
C ASP A 199 6.02 -30.28 8.28
N PRO A 200 5.40 -29.49 9.15
CA PRO A 200 5.17 -29.89 10.54
C PRO A 200 4.12 -31.00 10.70
N GLY A 201 3.41 -31.41 9.62
CA GLY A 201 2.36 -32.41 9.65
C GLY A 201 1.06 -31.92 10.33
N SER A 202 0.02 -32.77 10.25
CA SER A 202 -1.33 -32.46 10.76
C SER A 202 -1.41 -32.39 12.28
N GLU A 203 -0.55 -33.12 13.00
CA GLU A 203 -0.51 -33.18 14.48
C GLU A 203 0.22 -32.01 15.12
N ALA A 204 0.93 -31.19 14.36
CA ALA A 204 1.64 -30.05 14.88
C ALA A 204 0.69 -28.97 15.42
N SER A 205 1.17 -28.19 16.41
CA SER A 205 0.42 -27.08 16.99
C SER A 205 -0.01 -26.08 15.92
N ARG A 206 -1.12 -25.39 16.15
CA ARG A 206 -1.64 -24.34 15.23
C ARG A 206 -0.58 -23.27 14.93
N VAL A 207 0.22 -22.89 15.94
CA VAL A 207 1.30 -21.90 15.80
C VAL A 207 2.38 -22.41 14.84
N ARG A 208 2.85 -23.67 15.00
CA ARG A 208 3.89 -24.23 14.15
C ARG A 208 3.43 -24.36 12.71
N ARG A 209 2.17 -24.75 12.47
CA ARG A 209 1.58 -24.78 11.12
C ARG A 209 1.45 -23.38 10.52
N ALA A 210 1.02 -22.39 11.30
CA ALA A 210 0.92 -21.00 10.85
C ALA A 210 2.28 -20.42 10.47
N VAL A 211 3.32 -20.63 11.29
CA VAL A 211 4.70 -20.20 11.01
C VAL A 211 5.22 -20.85 9.72
N TYR A 212 5.01 -22.16 9.55
CA TYR A 212 5.40 -22.86 8.32
C TYR A 212 4.67 -22.31 7.09
N ALA A 213 3.34 -22.14 7.17
CA ALA A 213 2.53 -21.60 6.07
C ALA A 213 2.95 -20.17 5.70
N THR A 214 3.20 -19.31 6.69
CA THR A 214 3.69 -17.94 6.48
C THR A 214 5.07 -17.95 5.83
N ARG A 215 6.01 -18.75 6.34
CA ARG A 215 7.35 -18.88 5.77
C ARG A 215 7.27 -19.34 4.32
N ARG A 216 6.49 -20.37 4.03
CA ARG A 216 6.29 -20.88 2.66
C ARG A 216 5.69 -19.82 1.76
N ALA A 217 4.64 -19.12 2.21
CA ALA A 217 4.00 -18.05 1.42
C ALA A 217 4.98 -16.92 1.08
N VAL A 218 5.85 -16.52 2.03
CA VAL A 218 6.86 -15.48 1.78
C VAL A 218 7.94 -15.98 0.82
N ILE A 219 8.40 -17.22 0.93
CA ILE A 219 9.38 -17.82 0.02
C ILE A 219 8.82 -17.89 -1.40
N ASP A 220 7.61 -18.44 -1.55
CA ASP A 220 6.96 -18.59 -2.85
C ASP A 220 6.68 -17.21 -3.48
N GLY A 221 6.24 -16.23 -2.66
CA GLY A 221 6.03 -14.86 -3.08
C GLY A 221 7.31 -14.13 -3.48
N ALA A 222 8.42 -14.35 -2.76
CA ALA A 222 9.72 -13.78 -3.11
C ALA A 222 10.28 -14.37 -4.42
N ALA A 223 10.10 -15.67 -4.65
CA ALA A 223 10.46 -16.31 -5.92
C ALA A 223 9.63 -15.74 -7.08
N GLU A 224 8.33 -15.57 -6.87
CA GLU A 224 7.41 -14.97 -7.85
C GLU A 224 7.78 -13.50 -8.13
N ALA A 225 8.07 -12.69 -7.10
CA ALA A 225 8.51 -11.31 -7.26
C ALA A 225 9.79 -11.21 -8.10
N ARG A 226 10.76 -12.10 -7.84
CA ARG A 226 11.99 -12.19 -8.62
C ARG A 226 11.72 -12.53 -10.09
N THR A 227 10.80 -13.43 -10.37
CA THR A 227 10.40 -13.80 -11.72
C THR A 227 9.75 -12.61 -12.44
N ILE A 228 8.82 -11.91 -11.76
CA ILE A 228 8.17 -10.71 -12.30
C ILE A 228 9.18 -9.60 -12.59
N LEU A 229 10.10 -9.32 -11.67
CA LEU A 229 11.13 -8.29 -11.86
C LEU A 229 12.11 -8.65 -13.00
N ARG A 230 12.44 -9.92 -13.15
CA ARG A 230 13.32 -10.41 -14.22
C ARG A 230 12.67 -10.36 -15.60
N SER A 231 11.34 -10.40 -15.68
CA SER A 231 10.63 -10.23 -16.96
C SER A 231 10.87 -8.84 -17.58
N GLY A 232 11.32 -7.86 -16.76
CA GLY A 232 11.59 -6.50 -17.20
C GLY A 232 10.34 -5.72 -17.62
N ASP A 233 9.15 -6.13 -17.20
CA ASP A 233 7.92 -5.40 -17.55
C ASP A 233 7.99 -3.97 -16.99
N ARG A 234 8.14 -3.01 -17.91
CA ARG A 234 8.27 -1.58 -17.57
C ARG A 234 7.08 -1.05 -16.77
N ARG A 235 5.90 -1.64 -16.92
CA ARG A 235 4.69 -1.23 -16.17
C ARG A 235 4.82 -1.56 -14.69
N VAL A 236 5.43 -2.70 -14.35
CA VAL A 236 5.70 -3.07 -12.96
C VAL A 236 6.70 -2.12 -12.34
N LEU A 237 7.81 -1.84 -13.03
CA LEU A 237 8.86 -0.94 -12.54
C LEU A 237 8.36 0.50 -12.45
N ALA A 238 7.76 1.03 -13.52
CA ALA A 238 7.23 2.39 -13.53
C ALA A 238 6.10 2.56 -12.52
N GLY A 239 5.21 1.55 -12.37
CA GLY A 239 4.12 1.59 -11.41
C GLY A 239 4.62 1.57 -9.97
N SER A 240 5.58 0.71 -9.61
CA SER A 240 6.09 0.64 -8.24
C SER A 240 6.92 1.87 -7.85
N VAL A 241 7.79 2.35 -8.75
CA VAL A 241 8.56 3.58 -8.52
C VAL A 241 7.65 4.81 -8.53
N GLY A 242 6.71 4.89 -9.47
CA GLY A 242 5.75 6.00 -9.55
C GLY A 242 4.87 6.07 -8.31
N TYR A 243 4.34 4.94 -7.85
CA TYR A 243 3.55 4.89 -6.62
C TYR A 243 4.31 5.48 -5.43
N TRP A 244 5.55 5.05 -5.23
CA TRP A 244 6.42 5.56 -4.18
C TRP A 244 6.79 7.03 -4.36
N ALA A 245 7.20 7.43 -5.57
CA ALA A 245 7.71 8.78 -5.83
C ALA A 245 6.60 9.83 -5.72
N PHE A 246 5.41 9.55 -6.28
CA PHE A 246 4.29 10.47 -6.20
C PHE A 246 3.73 10.59 -4.80
N ASP A 247 3.67 9.50 -4.02
CA ASP A 247 3.25 9.55 -2.62
C ASP A 247 4.18 10.41 -1.76
N ASN A 248 5.51 10.29 -1.95
CA ASN A 248 6.48 11.19 -1.32
C ASN A 248 6.34 12.63 -1.81
N ALA A 249 6.03 12.84 -3.09
CA ALA A 249 5.80 14.16 -3.65
C ALA A 249 4.53 14.82 -3.07
N VAL A 250 3.50 14.04 -2.72
CA VAL A 250 2.34 14.56 -1.97
C VAL A 250 2.78 15.16 -0.64
N LEU A 251 3.57 14.41 0.15
CA LEU A 251 4.08 14.90 1.43
C LEU A 251 4.96 16.14 1.24
N TRP A 252 5.84 16.14 0.25
CA TRP A 252 6.66 17.30 -0.10
C TRP A 252 5.80 18.53 -0.47
N ALA A 253 4.77 18.35 -1.30
CA ALA A 253 3.87 19.43 -1.68
C ALA A 253 3.07 19.98 -0.48
N THR A 254 2.66 19.12 0.45
CA THR A 254 1.97 19.58 1.66
C THR A 254 2.89 20.41 2.56
N PHE A 255 4.20 20.14 2.65
CA PHE A 255 5.12 21.02 3.34
C PHE A 255 5.16 22.42 2.71
N HIS A 256 5.20 22.49 1.38
CA HIS A 256 5.21 23.78 0.66
C HIS A 256 3.89 24.54 0.84
N ALA A 257 2.76 23.85 0.96
CA ALA A 257 1.47 24.48 1.24
C ALA A 257 1.46 25.27 2.55
N PHE A 258 2.31 24.88 3.51
CA PHE A 258 2.46 25.57 4.79
C PHE A 258 3.70 26.47 4.88
N GLY A 259 4.27 26.83 3.73
CA GLY A 259 5.44 27.73 3.65
C GLY A 259 6.74 27.10 4.17
N LEU A 260 6.82 25.77 4.21
CA LEU A 260 8.01 25.03 4.65
C LEU A 260 8.70 24.38 3.44
N SER A 261 10.03 24.42 3.43
CA SER A 261 10.85 23.81 2.38
C SER A 261 11.94 22.92 2.98
N PRO A 262 11.58 21.82 3.66
CA PRO A 262 12.58 20.90 4.19
C PRO A 262 13.38 20.28 3.03
N ALA A 263 14.64 19.94 3.28
CA ALA A 263 15.45 19.23 2.29
C ALA A 263 14.73 17.94 1.88
N ILE A 264 14.68 17.67 0.59
CA ILE A 264 13.98 16.49 0.05
C ILE A 264 14.47 15.18 0.68
N THR A 265 15.75 15.11 1.05
CA THR A 265 16.35 13.98 1.76
C THR A 265 15.72 13.75 3.14
N ILE A 266 15.37 14.82 3.85
CA ILE A 266 14.66 14.75 5.15
C ILE A 266 13.24 14.22 4.93
N VAL A 267 12.54 14.75 3.92
CA VAL A 267 11.16 14.29 3.60
C VAL A 267 11.16 12.81 3.28
N LEU A 268 12.06 12.35 2.39
CA LEU A 268 12.18 10.97 1.98
C LEU A 268 12.54 10.04 3.15
N MET A 269 13.57 10.37 3.93
CA MET A 269 13.96 9.55 5.09
C MET A 269 12.87 9.55 6.17
N GLY A 270 12.30 10.71 6.47
CA GLY A 270 11.21 10.83 7.42
C GLY A 270 9.98 10.03 7.02
N TYR A 271 9.60 10.08 5.74
CA TYR A 271 8.51 9.27 5.19
C TYR A 271 8.75 7.78 5.43
N LEU A 272 9.92 7.28 5.04
CA LEU A 272 10.24 5.86 5.05
C LEU A 272 10.28 5.28 6.48
N ILE A 273 10.88 6.01 7.41
CA ILE A 273 10.96 5.60 8.83
C ILE A 273 9.58 5.77 9.50
N GLY A 274 8.88 6.87 9.20
CA GLY A 274 7.55 7.14 9.72
C GLY A 274 6.52 6.06 9.35
N GLN A 275 6.64 5.47 8.15
CA GLN A 275 5.79 4.36 7.71
C GLN A 275 5.89 3.10 8.61
N LEU A 276 6.97 2.93 9.37
CA LEU A 276 7.07 1.86 10.36
C LEU A 276 5.99 1.95 11.44
N GLY A 277 5.44 3.15 11.69
CA GLY A 277 4.26 3.32 12.54
C GLY A 277 3.03 2.54 12.06
N GLY A 278 2.97 2.18 10.76
CA GLY A 278 1.95 1.32 10.19
C GLY A 278 2.03 -0.15 10.60
N LEU A 279 3.11 -0.57 11.28
CA LEU A 279 3.20 -1.89 11.89
C LEU A 279 2.28 -2.03 13.11
N LEU A 280 1.87 -0.91 13.70
CA LEU A 280 0.87 -0.92 14.76
C LEU A 280 -0.50 -1.27 14.15
N PRO A 281 -1.25 -2.22 14.75
CA PRO A 281 -2.54 -2.67 14.22
C PRO A 281 -3.66 -1.66 14.51
N ILE A 282 -3.48 -0.42 14.05
CA ILE A 282 -4.44 0.68 14.24
C ILE A 282 -5.24 0.87 12.94
N PRO A 283 -6.58 0.99 13.01
CA PRO A 283 -7.42 1.23 11.84
C PRO A 283 -6.94 2.43 11.02
N GLY A 284 -6.71 2.22 9.71
CA GLY A 284 -6.23 3.26 8.80
C GLY A 284 -4.84 3.80 9.11
N GLY A 285 -4.11 3.23 10.10
CA GLY A 285 -2.83 3.73 10.58
C GLY A 285 -2.91 5.08 11.30
N ILE A 286 -4.14 5.54 11.63
CA ILE A 286 -4.39 6.85 12.25
C ILE A 286 -3.69 6.92 13.61
N GLY A 287 -2.84 7.92 13.79
CA GLY A 287 -2.02 8.10 15.00
C GLY A 287 -0.69 7.36 14.97
N GLY A 288 -0.63 6.10 14.51
CA GLY A 288 0.62 5.33 14.43
C GLY A 288 1.55 5.83 13.33
N ILE A 289 1.05 5.87 12.09
CA ILE A 289 1.80 6.41 10.95
C ILE A 289 1.98 7.91 11.11
N ASP A 290 0.94 8.62 11.53
CA ASP A 290 0.96 10.08 11.64
C ASP A 290 1.97 10.52 12.72
N GLY A 291 1.92 9.91 13.90
CA GLY A 291 2.89 10.15 14.97
C GLY A 291 4.31 9.74 14.58
N GLY A 292 4.43 8.61 13.85
CA GLY A 292 5.70 8.16 13.29
C GLY A 292 6.29 9.16 12.31
N LEU A 293 5.49 9.67 11.36
CA LEU A 293 5.91 10.69 10.39
C LEU A 293 6.30 11.99 11.10
N ILE A 294 5.43 12.53 11.94
CA ILE A 294 5.68 13.79 12.65
C ILE A 294 6.94 13.66 13.52
N GLY A 295 7.00 12.62 14.35
CA GLY A 295 8.14 12.40 15.25
C GLY A 295 9.45 12.23 14.49
N THR A 296 9.45 11.42 13.43
CA THR A 296 10.66 11.20 12.63
C THR A 296 11.11 12.47 11.93
N LEU A 297 10.20 13.20 11.29
CA LEU A 297 10.54 14.46 10.60
C LEU A 297 11.08 15.53 11.57
N ILE A 298 10.53 15.60 12.80
CA ILE A 298 11.05 16.49 13.85
C ILE A 298 12.47 16.07 14.26
N VAL A 299 12.72 14.78 14.44
CA VAL A 299 14.06 14.25 14.76
C VAL A 299 15.05 14.57 13.64
N TYR A 300 14.60 14.62 12.40
CA TYR A 300 15.41 15.06 11.25
C TYR A 300 15.52 16.59 11.12
N GLY A 301 14.98 17.35 12.05
CA GLY A 301 15.14 18.80 12.13
C GLY A 301 14.01 19.63 11.51
N ALA A 302 12.90 19.03 11.13
CA ALA A 302 11.75 19.78 10.65
C ALA A 302 11.00 20.48 11.81
N PRO A 303 10.46 21.71 11.62
CA PRO A 303 9.77 22.45 12.68
C PRO A 303 8.45 21.78 13.06
N ALA A 304 8.20 21.57 14.37
CA ALA A 304 7.13 20.74 14.88
C ALA A 304 5.73 21.13 14.40
N ALA A 305 5.33 22.40 14.58
CA ALA A 305 3.98 22.88 14.24
C ALA A 305 3.68 22.76 12.74
N GLY A 306 4.61 23.19 11.89
CA GLY A 306 4.44 23.08 10.44
C GLY A 306 4.48 21.64 9.94
N THR A 307 5.31 20.78 10.54
CA THR A 307 5.35 19.35 10.24
C THR A 307 4.02 18.69 10.58
N ALA A 308 3.43 19.00 11.74
CA ALA A 308 2.13 18.47 12.12
C ALA A 308 1.02 18.90 11.13
N ALA A 309 1.00 20.19 10.73
CA ALA A 309 0.04 20.69 9.73
C ALA A 309 0.23 20.00 8.37
N ALA A 310 1.46 19.87 7.88
CA ALA A 310 1.78 19.24 6.60
C ALA A 310 1.39 17.74 6.59
N VAL A 311 1.71 17.00 7.65
CA VAL A 311 1.35 15.58 7.77
C VAL A 311 -0.16 15.41 7.89
N LEU A 312 -0.87 16.30 8.59
CA LEU A 312 -2.33 16.25 8.65
C LEU A 312 -2.98 16.45 7.28
N ALA A 313 -2.54 17.47 6.52
CA ALA A 313 -3.04 17.71 5.16
C ALA A 313 -2.71 16.54 4.22
N TYR A 314 -1.47 16.03 4.26
CA TYR A 314 -1.06 14.82 3.55
C TYR A 314 -2.01 13.65 3.85
N ARG A 315 -2.31 13.41 5.12
CA ARG A 315 -3.18 12.32 5.54
C ARG A 315 -4.61 12.47 5.05
N VAL A 316 -5.15 13.68 5.06
CA VAL A 316 -6.48 13.97 4.51
C VAL A 316 -6.53 13.60 3.02
N ILE A 317 -5.53 14.03 2.26
CA ILE A 317 -5.47 13.76 0.81
C ILE A 317 -5.34 12.26 0.55
N LEU A 318 -4.39 11.58 1.20
CA LEU A 318 -4.14 10.15 1.05
C LEU A 318 -5.30 9.25 1.47
N PHE A 319 -6.13 9.71 2.38
CA PHE A 319 -7.28 8.95 2.82
C PHE A 319 -8.49 9.16 1.91
N TRP A 320 -8.84 10.43 1.66
CA TRP A 320 -10.08 10.75 0.97
C TRP A 320 -10.04 10.51 -0.53
N LEU A 321 -8.94 10.80 -1.19
CA LEU A 321 -8.87 10.66 -2.64
C LEU A 321 -8.96 9.19 -3.07
N PRO A 322 -8.16 8.24 -2.53
CA PRO A 322 -8.34 6.82 -2.84
C PRO A 322 -9.69 6.27 -2.40
N LEU A 323 -10.25 6.76 -1.29
CA LEU A 323 -11.56 6.34 -0.80
C LEU A 323 -12.68 6.72 -1.79
N VAL A 324 -12.69 7.95 -2.30
CA VAL A 324 -13.68 8.42 -3.26
C VAL A 324 -13.52 7.73 -4.62
N VAL A 325 -12.32 7.78 -5.19
CA VAL A 325 -12.04 7.21 -6.52
C VAL A 325 -12.19 5.68 -6.49
N GLY A 326 -11.66 5.03 -5.47
CA GLY A 326 -11.79 3.59 -5.30
C GLY A 326 -13.20 3.15 -4.90
N GLY A 327 -13.96 3.99 -4.21
CA GLY A 327 -15.39 3.78 -3.95
C GLY A 327 -16.22 3.78 -5.25
N ILE A 328 -15.90 4.67 -6.19
CA ILE A 328 -16.49 4.65 -7.54
C ILE A 328 -16.09 3.37 -8.26
N ALA A 329 -14.81 2.96 -8.20
CA ALA A 329 -14.33 1.72 -8.77
C ALA A 329 -15.07 0.50 -8.19
N PHE A 330 -15.31 0.46 -6.87
CA PHE A 330 -16.03 -0.60 -6.20
C PHE A 330 -17.51 -0.67 -6.64
N THR A 331 -18.18 0.47 -6.80
CA THR A 331 -19.55 0.48 -7.30
C THR A 331 -19.64 -0.01 -8.74
N ALA A 332 -18.68 0.37 -9.59
CA ALA A 332 -18.57 -0.12 -10.97
C ALA A 332 -18.25 -1.63 -10.98
N LEU A 333 -17.34 -2.10 -10.13
CA LEU A 333 -17.03 -3.52 -9.98
C LEU A 333 -18.28 -4.33 -9.62
N ARG A 334 -19.07 -3.87 -8.65
CA ARG A 334 -20.31 -4.55 -8.23
C ARG A 334 -21.35 -4.65 -9.33
N ARG A 335 -21.45 -3.64 -10.20
CA ARG A 335 -22.39 -3.65 -11.33
C ARG A 335 -21.98 -4.63 -12.42
N ASP A 336 -20.67 -4.81 -12.62
CA ASP A 336 -20.12 -5.63 -13.71
C ASP A 336 -19.85 -7.08 -13.27
N MET A 337 -19.99 -7.43 -11.98
CA MET A 337 -19.73 -8.78 -11.47
C MET A 337 -20.59 -9.90 -12.07
N PRO A 338 -21.84 -9.66 -12.52
CA PRO A 338 -22.61 -10.70 -13.22
C PRO A 338 -22.06 -11.10 -14.60
N GLY A 339 -21.14 -10.30 -15.21
CA GLY A 339 -20.60 -10.52 -16.55
C GLY A 339 -19.18 -11.12 -16.59
N SER A 340 -18.89 -12.19 -15.86
CA SER A 340 -17.55 -12.71 -15.56
C SER A 340 -16.75 -13.38 -16.69
N TYR A 341 -17.15 -13.27 -17.96
CA TYR A 341 -16.43 -13.91 -19.08
C TYR A 341 -14.99 -13.43 -19.31
N GLU A 342 -14.65 -12.20 -18.90
CA GLU A 342 -13.30 -11.65 -19.12
C GLU A 342 -12.22 -12.23 -18.17
N PHE A 343 -12.61 -12.86 -17.05
CA PHE A 343 -11.67 -13.51 -16.14
C PHE A 343 -11.19 -14.88 -16.62
N ALA A 344 -11.90 -15.49 -17.53
CA ALA A 344 -11.50 -16.77 -18.14
C ALA A 344 -10.13 -16.67 -18.85
N SER A 345 -9.78 -15.49 -19.40
CA SER A 345 -8.46 -15.25 -20.01
C SER A 345 -7.31 -15.37 -19.00
N CYS A 346 -7.54 -15.05 -17.73
CA CYS A 346 -6.53 -15.19 -16.67
C CYS A 346 -6.38 -16.63 -16.17
N ALA A 347 -7.43 -17.45 -16.31
CA ALA A 347 -7.40 -18.88 -15.98
C ALA A 347 -6.74 -19.71 -17.11
N HIS A 348 -6.98 -19.38 -18.37
CA HIS A 348 -6.48 -20.12 -19.52
C HIS A 348 -5.03 -19.81 -19.92
N ALA A 349 -4.49 -18.64 -19.55
CA ALA A 349 -3.09 -18.30 -19.80
C ALA A 349 -2.08 -19.26 -19.10
N ILE A 350 -2.55 -20.12 -18.21
CA ILE A 350 -1.72 -21.11 -17.50
C ILE A 350 -1.50 -22.36 -18.37
N ALA A 351 -2.48 -22.79 -19.15
CA ALA A 351 -2.36 -23.99 -19.98
C ALA A 351 -1.36 -23.82 -21.13
N ALA A 352 -1.16 -22.59 -21.59
CA ALA A 352 -0.24 -22.29 -22.69
C ALA A 352 1.23 -22.08 -22.27
N GLN A 353 1.52 -21.91 -20.97
CA GLN A 353 2.90 -21.72 -20.44
C GLN A 353 3.48 -23.00 -19.82
N SER A 354 2.67 -24.06 -19.66
CA SER A 354 3.07 -25.37 -19.14
C SER A 354 3.13 -26.47 -20.23
N ALA A 355 2.91 -26.10 -21.46
CA ALA A 355 3.14 -26.94 -22.65
C ALA A 355 4.41 -26.46 -23.39
#